data_12fe2843ec82c9c9f35e9e3a6c030f91
#
_entry.id   12fe2843ec82c9c9f35e9e3a6c030f91
#
_cell.length_a   1.000
_cell.length_b   1.000
_cell.length_c   1.000
_cell.angle_alpha   90.00
_cell.angle_beta   90.00
_cell.angle_gamma   90.00
#
_symmetry.space_group_name_H-M   'P 1'
#
loop_
_entity.id
_entity.type
_entity.pdbx_description
1 polymer ?
#
loop_
_entity_poly.entity_id
_entity_poly.type
_entity_poly.pdbx_seq_one_letter_code
_entity_poly.pdbx_strand_id
1 'polypeptide(L)'
;LMRSHVNSSASATMCVREHETEVPFGVVNVDINNNIVGLQEKPNVTSLVNTGIYVLNPEVLEYIPSDEYFGMPSLFEVLIGKGLPTKTYKIVDYWVDVGSVSAFEEANKKYHSNNI
;
A
#
# COMPACT_ATOMS: atom_id res chain seq x y z
N LEU A 1 -3.98 -0.31 -14.40
CA LEU A 1 -2.87 -0.94 -13.69
C LEU A 1 -1.82 -1.51 -14.64
N MET A 2 -2.22 -2.40 -15.55
CA MET A 2 -1.25 -2.99 -16.50
C MET A 2 -0.56 -1.93 -17.35
N ARG A 3 -1.29 -0.95 -17.82
CA ARG A 3 -0.72 0.14 -18.61
C ARG A 3 0.30 0.95 -17.80
N SER A 4 -0.02 1.25 -16.54
CA SER A 4 0.88 1.95 -15.66
C SER A 4 2.16 1.16 -15.41
N HIS A 5 2.04 -0.16 -15.20
CA HIS A 5 3.18 -1.04 -15.01
C HIS A 5 4.10 -1.01 -16.24
N VAL A 6 3.54 -1.19 -17.44
CA VAL A 6 4.32 -1.20 -18.68
C VAL A 6 4.97 0.15 -18.93
N ASN A 7 4.21 1.24 -18.76
CA ASN A 7 4.70 2.59 -19.04
C ASN A 7 5.80 3.06 -18.07
N SER A 8 5.81 2.53 -16.84
CA SER A 8 6.82 2.89 -15.85
C SER A 8 8.12 2.09 -16.00
N SER A 9 8.14 1.10 -16.87
CA SER A 9 9.26 0.17 -17.04
C SER A 9 9.61 -0.57 -15.74
N ALA A 10 8.62 -0.81 -14.90
CA ALA A 10 8.82 -1.49 -13.63
C ALA A 10 9.01 -2.99 -13.83
N SER A 11 9.83 -3.60 -12.98
CA SER A 11 9.93 -5.06 -12.88
C SER A 11 8.75 -5.64 -12.10
N ALA A 12 8.26 -4.89 -11.12
CA ALA A 12 7.10 -5.28 -10.31
C ALA A 12 6.35 -4.02 -9.88
N THR A 13 5.03 -4.12 -9.84
CA THR A 13 4.15 -3.04 -9.38
C THR A 13 3.21 -3.59 -8.31
N MET A 14 3.10 -2.88 -7.20
CA MET A 14 2.18 -3.20 -6.12
C MET A 14 1.03 -2.20 -6.12
N CYS A 15 -0.20 -2.69 -6.11
CA CYS A 15 -1.35 -1.83 -5.86
C CYS A 15 -1.39 -1.47 -4.39
N VAL A 16 -1.52 -0.19 -4.11
CA VAL A 16 -1.59 0.34 -2.75
C VAL A 16 -2.80 1.25 -2.61
N ARG A 17 -3.23 1.45 -1.38
CA ARG A 17 -4.24 2.45 -1.06
C ARG A 17 -3.79 3.29 0.12
N GLU A 18 -4.36 4.46 0.27
CA GLU A 18 -4.12 5.28 1.44
C GLU A 18 -4.95 4.77 2.61
N HIS A 19 -4.32 4.72 3.76
CA HIS A 19 -4.95 4.38 5.02
C HIS A 19 -4.64 5.47 6.03
N GLU A 20 -5.68 6.05 6.63
CA GLU A 20 -5.52 7.07 7.66
C GLU A 20 -5.74 6.46 9.03
N THR A 21 -4.84 6.78 9.96
CA THR A 21 -4.95 6.39 11.35
C THR A 21 -4.95 7.64 12.20
N GLU A 22 -5.96 7.82 13.03
CA GLU A 22 -5.98 8.90 14.01
C GLU A 22 -5.18 8.48 15.23
N VAL A 23 -4.21 9.32 15.62
CA VAL A 23 -3.51 9.16 16.88
C VAL A 23 -4.36 9.86 17.94
N PRO A 24 -4.92 9.12 18.93
CA PRO A 24 -5.92 9.70 19.85
C PRO A 24 -5.28 10.54 20.97
N PHE A 25 -4.06 10.98 20.79
CA PHE A 25 -3.31 11.76 21.77
C PHE A 25 -2.64 12.94 21.10
N GLY A 26 -2.24 13.93 21.89
CA GLY A 26 -1.34 14.96 21.41
C GLY A 26 0.02 14.36 21.08
N VAL A 27 0.56 14.68 19.92
CA VAL A 27 1.87 14.21 19.48
C VAL A 27 2.89 15.32 19.68
N VAL A 28 4.01 14.98 20.32
CA VAL A 28 5.08 15.91 20.62
C VAL A 28 6.26 15.63 19.71
N ASN A 29 6.71 16.64 18.97
CA ASN A 29 7.90 16.51 18.14
C ASN A 29 9.09 17.14 18.89
N VAL A 30 10.19 16.42 18.92
CA VAL A 30 11.41 16.86 19.63
C VAL A 30 12.60 16.85 18.67
N ASP A 31 13.59 17.70 18.97
CA ASP A 31 14.85 17.68 18.23
C ASP A 31 15.85 16.71 18.89
N ILE A 32 17.05 16.66 18.36
CA ILE A 32 18.10 15.76 18.84
C ILE A 32 18.50 16.06 20.30
N ASN A 33 18.25 17.27 20.79
CA ASN A 33 18.57 17.69 22.14
C ASN A 33 17.37 17.61 23.09
N ASN A 34 16.29 16.95 22.66
CA ASN A 34 15.05 16.78 23.44
C ASN A 34 14.29 18.08 23.68
N ASN A 35 14.51 19.09 22.86
CA ASN A 35 13.68 20.29 22.88
C ASN A 35 12.39 20.03 22.13
N ILE A 36 11.28 20.51 22.67
CA ILE A 36 9.99 20.42 21.96
C ILE A 36 10.01 21.43 20.82
N VAL A 37 9.84 20.93 19.58
CA VAL A 37 9.82 21.77 18.39
C VAL A 37 8.45 21.84 17.72
N GLY A 38 7.50 21.07 18.19
CA GLY A 38 6.14 21.13 17.68
C GLY A 38 5.19 20.26 18.46
N LEU A 39 3.92 20.57 18.34
CA LEU A 39 2.82 19.81 18.94
C LEU A 39 1.73 19.67 17.91
N GLN A 40 1.14 18.47 17.85
CA GLN A 40 -0.02 18.18 16.98
C GLN A 40 -1.10 17.54 17.83
N GLU A 41 -2.28 18.12 17.81
CA GLU A 41 -3.42 17.58 18.59
C GLU A 41 -4.14 16.54 17.72
N LYS A 42 -4.16 15.28 18.18
CA LYS A 42 -4.85 14.17 17.53
C LYS A 42 -4.64 14.14 16.01
N PRO A 43 -3.39 14.04 15.54
CA PRO A 43 -3.13 14.09 14.11
C PRO A 43 -3.59 12.81 13.41
N ASN A 44 -3.93 12.94 12.11
CA ASN A 44 -4.13 11.80 11.24
C ASN A 44 -2.82 11.47 10.53
N VAL A 45 -2.45 10.20 10.54
CA VAL A 45 -1.27 9.70 9.84
C VAL A 45 -1.74 8.90 8.64
N THR A 46 -1.31 9.29 7.45
CA THR A 46 -1.64 8.60 6.21
C THR A 46 -0.49 7.68 5.83
N SER A 47 -0.80 6.43 5.54
CA SER A 47 0.17 5.43 5.10
C SER A 47 -0.32 4.78 3.82
N LEU A 48 0.60 4.36 2.95
CA LEU A 48 0.27 3.51 1.82
C LEU A 48 0.30 2.06 2.29
N VAL A 49 -0.78 1.34 2.04
CA VAL A 49 -0.88 -0.05 2.46
C VAL A 49 -1.05 -0.97 1.27
N ASN A 50 -0.51 -2.17 1.38
CA ASN A 50 -0.57 -3.20 0.36
C ASN A 50 -1.99 -3.73 0.25
N THR A 51 -2.55 -3.75 -0.97
CA THR A 51 -3.89 -4.28 -1.22
C THR A 51 -3.89 -5.76 -1.56
N GLY A 52 -2.72 -6.36 -1.78
CA GLY A 52 -2.62 -7.75 -2.20
C GLY A 52 -2.75 -7.95 -3.70
N ILE A 53 -2.70 -6.90 -4.49
CA ILE A 53 -2.79 -6.95 -5.95
C ILE A 53 -1.44 -6.52 -6.53
N TYR A 54 -0.91 -7.33 -7.45
CA TYR A 54 0.43 -7.11 -8.00
C TYR A 54 0.46 -7.33 -9.51
N VAL A 55 1.40 -6.65 -10.16
CA VAL A 55 1.79 -6.96 -11.53
C VAL A 55 3.28 -7.24 -11.53
N LEU A 56 3.67 -8.39 -12.04
CA LEU A 56 5.06 -8.83 -12.06
C LEU A 56 5.48 -9.14 -13.48
N ASN A 57 6.69 -8.70 -13.85
CA ASN A 57 7.30 -9.21 -15.08
C ASN A 57 7.70 -10.68 -14.84
N PRO A 58 7.60 -11.56 -15.86
CA PRO A 58 7.88 -12.97 -15.65
C PRO A 58 9.30 -13.25 -15.12
N GLU A 59 10.28 -12.45 -15.51
CA GLU A 59 11.66 -12.67 -15.09
C GLU A 59 11.90 -12.52 -13.60
N VAL A 60 11.02 -11.81 -12.87
CA VAL A 60 11.20 -11.68 -11.42
C VAL A 60 10.85 -12.97 -10.68
N LEU A 61 10.13 -13.88 -11.32
CA LEU A 61 9.74 -15.14 -10.69
C LEU A 61 10.93 -16.02 -10.37
N GLU A 62 12.07 -15.83 -11.03
CA GLU A 62 13.30 -16.59 -10.74
C GLU A 62 13.85 -16.33 -9.34
N TYR A 63 13.45 -15.23 -8.71
CA TYR A 63 13.88 -14.89 -7.35
C TYR A 63 13.04 -15.56 -6.27
N ILE A 64 12.01 -16.30 -6.66
CA ILE A 64 11.15 -17.00 -5.72
C ILE A 64 11.66 -18.42 -5.52
N PRO A 65 12.06 -18.82 -4.29
CA PRO A 65 12.50 -20.20 -4.04
C PRO A 65 11.37 -21.18 -4.29
N SER A 66 11.69 -22.33 -4.91
CA SER A 66 10.67 -23.33 -5.27
C SER A 66 10.29 -24.24 -4.12
N ASP A 67 11.12 -24.31 -3.08
CA ASP A 67 11.01 -25.32 -2.03
C ASP A 67 10.54 -24.78 -0.68
N GLU A 68 10.23 -23.49 -0.58
CA GLU A 68 9.85 -22.89 0.70
C GLU A 68 8.78 -21.81 0.51
N TYR A 69 8.10 -21.46 1.59
CA TYR A 69 7.16 -20.36 1.59
C TYR A 69 7.89 -19.04 1.34
N PHE A 70 7.34 -18.25 0.42
CA PHE A 70 7.94 -16.97 0.05
C PHE A 70 6.82 -15.99 -0.29
N GLY A 71 6.55 -15.05 0.60
CA GLY A 71 5.47 -14.09 0.41
C GLY A 71 5.85 -12.97 -0.57
N MET A 72 4.84 -12.29 -1.11
CA MET A 72 5.06 -11.16 -2.02
C MET A 72 5.87 -10.03 -1.39
N PRO A 73 5.66 -9.64 -0.12
CA PRO A 73 6.53 -8.62 0.47
C PRO A 73 8.02 -9.00 0.44
N SER A 74 8.33 -10.27 0.64
CA SER A 74 9.72 -10.74 0.56
C SER A 74 10.28 -10.63 -0.84
N LEU A 75 9.46 -10.90 -1.86
CA LEU A 75 9.89 -10.72 -3.24
C LEU A 75 10.23 -9.25 -3.52
N PHE A 76 9.38 -8.33 -3.12
CA PHE A 76 9.64 -6.91 -3.32
C PHE A 76 10.90 -6.46 -2.59
N GLU A 77 11.16 -6.96 -1.38
CA GLU A 77 12.39 -6.65 -0.65
C GLU A 77 13.63 -7.13 -1.41
N VAL A 78 13.58 -8.32 -2.01
CA VAL A 78 14.67 -8.85 -2.83
C VAL A 78 14.91 -7.95 -4.04
N LEU A 79 13.84 -7.56 -4.74
CA LEU A 79 13.95 -6.71 -5.92
C LEU A 79 14.54 -5.34 -5.57
N ILE A 80 14.11 -4.75 -4.47
CA ILE A 80 14.65 -3.48 -4.00
C ILE A 80 16.13 -3.62 -3.69
N GLY A 81 16.53 -4.70 -3.01
CA GLY A 81 17.93 -4.95 -2.69
C GLY A 81 18.81 -5.15 -3.90
N LYS A 82 18.27 -5.60 -5.02
CA LYS A 82 18.99 -5.77 -6.28
C LYS A 82 18.96 -4.53 -7.18
N GLY A 83 18.29 -3.46 -6.73
CA GLY A 83 18.17 -2.23 -7.52
C GLY A 83 17.24 -2.34 -8.71
N LEU A 84 16.37 -3.34 -8.74
CA LEU A 84 15.38 -3.47 -9.80
C LEU A 84 14.20 -2.51 -9.55
N PRO A 85 13.63 -1.92 -10.61
CA PRO A 85 12.58 -0.93 -10.41
C PRO A 85 11.29 -1.56 -9.90
N THR A 86 10.84 -1.11 -8.74
CA THR A 86 9.57 -1.47 -8.15
C THR A 86 8.74 -0.19 -8.00
N LYS A 87 7.48 -0.27 -8.38
CA LYS A 87 6.59 0.90 -8.37
C LYS A 87 5.31 0.59 -7.63
N THR A 88 4.58 1.65 -7.30
CA THR A 88 3.25 1.53 -6.73
C THR A 88 2.22 2.03 -7.73
N TYR A 89 1.02 1.47 -7.66
CA TYR A 89 -0.16 2.00 -8.33
C TYR A 89 -1.21 2.25 -7.28
N LYS A 90 -1.58 3.51 -7.09
CA LYS A 90 -2.53 3.88 -6.05
C LYS A 90 -3.96 3.65 -6.51
N ILE A 91 -4.67 2.81 -5.79
CA ILE A 91 -6.11 2.62 -5.98
C ILE A 91 -6.82 3.70 -5.19
N VAL A 92 -7.73 4.40 -5.85
CA VAL A 92 -8.52 5.46 -5.24
C VAL A 92 -9.91 4.92 -4.98
N ASP A 93 -10.45 5.19 -3.80
CA ASP A 93 -11.85 4.95 -3.42
C ASP A 93 -12.25 3.47 -3.35
N TYR A 94 -13.35 3.20 -2.73
CA TYR A 94 -14.13 1.95 -2.71
C TYR A 94 -13.44 0.71 -2.17
N TRP A 95 -12.17 0.81 -1.77
CA TRP A 95 -11.55 -0.29 -1.06
C TRP A 95 -11.93 -0.17 0.41
N VAL A 96 -12.79 -1.06 0.86
CA VAL A 96 -13.23 -1.08 2.26
C VAL A 96 -13.03 -2.48 2.83
N ASP A 97 -12.88 -2.55 4.15
CA ASP A 97 -12.84 -3.83 4.84
C ASP A 97 -14.25 -4.42 4.87
N VAL A 98 -14.46 -5.50 4.14
CA VAL A 98 -15.75 -6.19 4.08
C VAL A 98 -15.94 -7.18 5.21
N GLY A 99 -15.12 -7.11 6.25
CA GLY A 99 -15.25 -7.96 7.43
C GLY A 99 -16.49 -7.64 8.27
N SER A 100 -17.13 -6.49 8.06
CA SER A 100 -18.38 -6.13 8.71
C SER A 100 -19.50 -6.04 7.67
N VAL A 101 -20.72 -6.30 8.09
CA VAL A 101 -21.89 -6.23 7.20
C VAL A 101 -22.08 -4.82 6.67
N SER A 102 -21.94 -3.80 7.51
CA SER A 102 -22.11 -2.41 7.08
C SER A 102 -21.05 -1.98 6.07
N ALA A 103 -19.80 -2.40 6.25
CA ALA A 103 -18.74 -2.11 5.28
C ALA A 103 -19.01 -2.80 3.95
N PHE A 104 -19.52 -4.03 3.98
CA PHE A 104 -19.89 -4.77 2.79
C PHE A 104 -21.02 -4.08 2.03
N GLU A 105 -22.06 -3.65 2.73
CA GLU A 105 -23.17 -2.91 2.13
C GLU A 105 -22.72 -1.59 1.52
N GLU A 106 -21.86 -0.87 2.20
CA GLU A 106 -21.30 0.37 1.69
C GLU A 106 -20.46 0.13 0.42
N ALA A 107 -19.64 -0.90 0.41
CA ALA A 107 -18.85 -1.26 -0.77
C ALA A 107 -19.74 -1.59 -1.96
N ASN A 108 -20.78 -2.39 -1.75
CA ASN A 108 -21.74 -2.72 -2.81
C ASN A 108 -22.46 -1.49 -3.34
N LYS A 109 -22.88 -0.62 -2.45
CA LYS A 109 -23.58 0.61 -2.83
C LYS A 109 -22.71 1.51 -3.69
N LYS A 110 -21.46 1.70 -3.30
CA LYS A 110 -20.50 2.51 -4.07
C LYS A 110 -20.19 1.89 -5.41
N TYR A 111 -20.01 0.58 -5.44
CA TYR A 111 -19.74 -0.14 -6.68
C TYR A 111 -20.88 0.04 -7.69
N HIS A 112 -22.12 -0.14 -7.25
CA HIS A 112 -23.28 0.06 -8.11
C HIS A 112 -23.42 1.50 -8.58
N SER A 113 -23.13 2.47 -7.73
CA SER A 113 -23.18 3.88 -8.08
C SER A 113 -22.18 4.24 -9.17
N ASN A 114 -21.05 3.57 -9.24
CA ASN A 114 -19.98 3.87 -10.19
C ASN A 114 -20.03 3.07 -11.48
N ASN A 115 -20.90 2.08 -11.57
CA ASN A 115 -21.05 1.26 -12.76
C ASN A 115 -22.19 1.71 -13.68
N ILE A 116 -22.78 2.83 -13.36
CA ILE A 116 -23.87 3.39 -14.16
C ILE A 116 -23.34 4.23 -15.32
#